data_52ef18a76955fd414afe1aa6df1f2f60
#
_entry.id   52ef18a76955fd414afe1aa6df1f2f60
#
_cell.length_a   1.000
_cell.length_b   1.000
_cell.length_c   1.000
_cell.angle_alpha   90.00
_cell.angle_beta   90.00
_cell.angle_gamma   90.00
#
_symmetry.space_group_name_H-M   'P 1'
#
loop_
_entity.id
_entity.type
_entity.pdbx_description
1 polymer ?
#
loop_
_entity_poly.entity_id
_entity_poly.type
_entity_poly.pdbx_seq_one_letter_code
_entity_poly.pdbx_strand_id
1 'polypeptide(L)' 'MIELDILMVIAEVAVAIAGFSAV' A
#
# COMPACT_ATOMS: atom_id res chain seq x y z
N MET A 1 9.95 13.59 -2.66
CA MET A 1 8.76 12.99 -2.04
C MET A 1 8.65 13.41 -0.60
N ILE A 2 7.47 13.71 -0.14
CA ILE A 2 7.26 14.00 1.27
C ILE A 2 6.84 12.71 2.00
N GLU A 3 6.92 12.76 3.28
CA GLU A 3 6.68 11.61 4.17
C GLU A 3 5.29 10.98 3.97
N LEU A 4 4.27 11.84 3.80
CA LEU A 4 2.91 11.35 3.59
C LEU A 4 2.75 10.61 2.26
N ASP A 5 3.51 11.03 1.25
CA ASP A 5 3.48 10.35 -0.04
C ASP A 5 4.04 8.93 0.07
N ILE A 6 5.08 8.79 0.85
CA ILE A 6 5.69 7.48 1.10
C ILE A 6 4.70 6.57 1.81
N LEU A 7 4.03 7.10 2.81
CA LEU A 7 3.01 6.33 3.55
C LEU A 7 1.88 5.89 2.63
N MET A 8 1.44 6.76 1.75
CA MET A 8 0.38 6.41 0.81
C MET A 8 0.78 5.27 -0.10
N VAL A 9 2.00 5.31 -0.62
CA VAL A 9 2.49 4.25 -1.50
C VAL A 9 2.57 2.92 -0.75
N ILE A 10 3.07 2.94 0.46
CA ILE A 10 3.17 1.73 1.28
C ILE A 10 1.79 1.16 1.56
N ALA A 11 0.82 2.02 1.87
CA ALA A 11 -0.55 1.57 2.13
C ALA A 11 -1.18 0.94 0.89
N GLU A 12 -0.93 1.50 -0.27
CA GLU A 12 -1.45 0.96 -1.53
C GLU A 12 -0.89 -0.42 -1.82
N VAL A 13 0.40 -0.59 -1.61
CA VAL A 13 1.05 -1.90 -1.82
C VAL A 13 0.51 -2.91 -0.82
N ALA A 14 0.33 -2.50 0.43
CA ALA A 14 -0.21 -3.38 1.46
C ALA A 14 -1.62 -3.86 1.11
N VAL A 15 -2.46 -2.96 0.63
CA VAL A 15 -3.83 -3.33 0.21
C VAL A 15 -3.79 -4.27 -0.98
N ALA A 16 -2.91 -4.03 -1.94
CA ALA A 16 -2.79 -4.88 -3.12
C ALA A 16 -2.40 -6.31 -2.71
N ILE A 17 -1.45 -6.44 -1.81
CA ILE A 17 -1.01 -7.75 -1.32
C ILE A 17 -2.13 -8.44 -0.55
N ALA A 18 -2.82 -7.71 0.32
CA ALA A 18 -3.93 -8.26 1.09
C ALA A 18 -5.06 -8.72 0.19
N GLY A 19 -5.39 -7.95 -0.83
CA GLY A 19 -6.41 -8.31 -1.79
C GLY A 19 -6.05 -9.57 -2.57
N PHE A 20 -4.80 -9.68 -2.98
CA PHE A 20 -4.30 -10.86 -3.69
C PHE A 20 -4.38 -12.11 -2.80
N SER A 21 -4.00 -11.95 -1.55
CA SER A 21 -3.97 -13.03 -0.57
C SER A 21 -5.37 -13.49 -0.19
N ALA A 22 -6.37 -12.63 -0.30
CA ALA A 22 -7.75 -12.91 0.08
C ALA A 22 -8.56 -13.62 -1.02
N VAL A 23 -7.98 -13.74 -2.20
CA VAL A 23 -8.67 -14.42 -3.33
C VAL A 23 -8.68 -15.95 -3.20
#